data_9ab06abdb4c62a7eaf05a9450c7d133e
#
_entry.id   9ab06abdb4c62a7eaf05a9450c7d133e
#
_cell.length_a   1.000
_cell.length_b   1.000
_cell.length_c   1.000
_cell.angle_alpha   90.00
_cell.angle_beta   90.00
_cell.angle_gamma   90.00
#
_symmetry.space_group_name_H-M   'P 1'
#
loop_
_entity.id
_entity.type
_entity.pdbx_description
1 polymer ?
#
loop_
_entity_poly.entity_id
_entity_poly.type
_entity_poly.pdbx_seq_one_letter_code
_entity_poly.pdbx_strand_id
1 'polypeptide(L)'
;SNKNIFSVVWSVSNKILDSSPQNFVSSNISLIESMLDSKFIIKSEIVSFPLSSHHLKSYMKEGVVVVGDAAHSLHPLAGQGINLGFSDADILCEELISAYKKGYSINSYRVLKSYALRRKSMNEIMLKAMDGFVSLFGSSNIYIRILRNFGLTFFNKTLFIKAFFINHASGNHKL
;
A
#
# COMPACT_ATOMS: atom_id res chain seq x y z
N SER A 1 -14.21 4.92 -24.27
CA SER A 1 -14.64 4.98 -22.85
C SER A 1 -15.92 5.80 -22.78
N ASN A 2 -16.95 5.24 -22.18
CA ASN A 2 -18.22 5.91 -21.99
C ASN A 2 -17.98 7.06 -20.99
N LYS A 3 -18.03 8.30 -21.45
CA LYS A 3 -17.65 9.50 -20.66
C LYS A 3 -18.53 9.74 -19.41
N ASN A 4 -19.57 8.93 -19.21
CA ASN A 4 -20.55 9.08 -18.14
C ASN A 4 -20.52 7.96 -17.09
N ILE A 5 -19.49 7.12 -17.07
CA ILE A 5 -19.33 6.05 -16.07
C ILE A 5 -18.11 6.34 -15.21
N PHE A 6 -18.31 6.36 -13.90
CA PHE A 6 -17.27 6.57 -12.89
C PHE A 6 -17.18 5.35 -11.98
N SER A 7 -15.98 5.03 -11.53
CA SER A 7 -15.77 4.10 -10.44
C SER A 7 -15.57 4.90 -9.15
N VAL A 8 -16.32 4.55 -8.12
CA VAL A 8 -16.22 5.19 -6.81
C VAL A 8 -15.68 4.18 -5.81
N VAL A 9 -14.62 4.55 -5.11
CA VAL A 9 -14.05 3.82 -3.98
C VAL A 9 -14.21 4.69 -2.73
N TRP A 10 -14.89 4.16 -1.72
CA TRP A 10 -15.19 4.89 -0.50
C TRP A 10 -14.62 4.15 0.71
N SER A 11 -13.63 4.73 1.36
CA SER A 11 -13.04 4.19 2.59
C SER A 11 -13.71 4.84 3.80
N VAL A 12 -14.26 4.02 4.67
CA VAL A 12 -14.93 4.47 5.89
C VAL A 12 -14.43 3.69 7.10
N SER A 13 -14.49 4.31 8.26
CA SER A 13 -14.22 3.61 9.52
C SER A 13 -15.34 2.61 9.83
N ASN A 14 -14.98 1.43 10.33
CA ASN A 14 -15.97 0.42 10.77
C ASN A 14 -16.93 0.97 11.82
N LYS A 15 -16.54 2.00 12.58
CA LYS A 15 -17.41 2.68 13.55
C LYS A 15 -18.55 3.47 12.92
N ILE A 16 -18.39 3.86 11.66
CA ILE A 16 -19.37 4.66 10.90
C ILE A 16 -20.27 3.74 10.07
N LEU A 17 -19.84 2.51 9.81
CA LEU A 17 -20.57 1.52 9.05
C LEU A 17 -21.55 0.76 9.97
N ASP A 18 -22.51 1.47 10.59
CA ASP A 18 -23.54 0.88 11.47
C ASP A 18 -24.60 0.09 10.70
N SER A 19 -24.59 0.15 9.38
CA SER A 19 -25.57 -0.47 8.50
C SER A 19 -24.91 -1.25 7.37
N SER A 20 -25.71 -1.94 6.56
CA SER A 20 -25.18 -2.57 5.36
C SER A 20 -24.48 -1.55 4.44
N PRO A 21 -23.46 -1.97 3.65
CA PRO A 21 -22.80 -1.09 2.70
C PRO A 21 -23.77 -0.38 1.75
N GLN A 22 -24.83 -1.05 1.35
CA GLN A 22 -25.89 -0.50 0.50
C GLN A 22 -26.62 0.67 1.17
N ASN A 23 -27.03 0.49 2.43
CA ASN A 23 -27.70 1.53 3.20
C ASN A 23 -26.77 2.74 3.43
N PHE A 24 -25.51 2.47 3.74
CA PHE A 24 -24.52 3.53 3.92
C PHE A 24 -24.37 4.37 2.65
N VAL A 25 -24.21 3.74 1.48
CA VAL A 25 -24.07 4.46 0.20
C VAL A 25 -25.34 5.22 -0.13
N SER A 26 -26.52 4.59 0.02
CA SER A 26 -27.80 5.24 -0.29
C SER A 26 -28.06 6.49 0.57
N SER A 27 -27.64 6.45 1.84
CA SER A 27 -27.79 7.60 2.75
C SER A 27 -26.79 8.72 2.50
N ASN A 28 -25.65 8.41 1.91
CA ASN A 28 -24.55 9.37 1.75
C ASN A 28 -24.26 9.77 0.28
N ILE A 29 -24.96 9.21 -0.69
CA ILE A 29 -24.73 9.51 -2.12
C ILE A 29 -24.95 10.99 -2.43
N SER A 30 -25.92 11.63 -1.77
CA SER A 30 -26.21 13.05 -1.91
C SER A 30 -25.03 13.95 -1.57
N LEU A 31 -24.11 13.50 -0.69
CA LEU A 31 -22.89 14.21 -0.37
C LEU A 31 -21.97 14.27 -1.61
N ILE A 32 -21.81 13.15 -2.31
CA ILE A 32 -20.99 13.10 -3.54
C ILE A 32 -21.66 13.92 -4.64
N GLU A 33 -22.98 13.83 -4.77
CA GLU A 33 -23.75 14.60 -5.75
C GLU A 33 -23.59 16.11 -5.54
N SER A 34 -23.63 16.56 -4.27
CA SER A 34 -23.42 17.97 -3.94
C SER A 34 -22.00 18.45 -4.21
N MET A 35 -20.99 17.58 -4.01
CA MET A 35 -19.58 17.93 -4.27
C MET A 35 -19.25 18.01 -5.75
N LEU A 36 -19.94 17.25 -6.60
CA LEU A 36 -19.66 17.14 -8.03
C LEU A 36 -20.73 17.84 -8.91
N ASP A 37 -21.70 18.49 -8.27
CA ASP A 37 -22.86 19.15 -8.93
C ASP A 37 -23.50 18.27 -10.01
N SER A 38 -23.68 17.00 -9.70
CA SER A 38 -24.16 15.98 -10.63
C SER A 38 -24.94 14.90 -9.92
N LYS A 39 -26.00 14.41 -10.52
CA LYS A 39 -26.75 13.25 -10.01
C LYS A 39 -26.17 11.95 -10.53
N PHE A 40 -26.17 10.92 -9.68
CA PHE A 40 -25.60 9.62 -9.97
C PHE A 40 -26.66 8.51 -9.90
N ILE A 41 -26.53 7.56 -10.80
CA ILE A 41 -27.27 6.31 -10.80
C ILE A 41 -26.27 5.18 -10.54
N ILE A 42 -26.48 4.43 -9.47
CA ILE A 42 -25.64 3.27 -9.16
C ILE A 42 -25.97 2.17 -10.18
N LYS A 43 -24.96 1.74 -10.96
CA LYS A 43 -25.13 0.74 -12.02
C LYS A 43 -24.57 -0.64 -11.66
N SER A 44 -23.76 -0.75 -10.62
CA SER A 44 -23.16 -2.01 -10.17
C SER A 44 -23.56 -2.34 -8.74
N GLU A 45 -23.37 -3.58 -8.36
CA GLU A 45 -23.44 -3.97 -6.96
C GLU A 45 -22.40 -3.22 -6.12
N ILE A 46 -22.76 -2.90 -4.90
CA ILE A 46 -21.88 -2.28 -3.91
C ILE A 46 -21.16 -3.42 -3.19
N VAL A 47 -19.86 -3.49 -3.38
CA VAL A 47 -19.01 -4.50 -2.76
C VAL A 47 -18.21 -3.83 -1.64
N SER A 48 -18.14 -4.48 -0.48
CA SER A 48 -17.38 -4.01 0.68
C SER A 48 -16.34 -5.02 1.09
N PHE A 49 -15.12 -4.53 1.37
CA PHE A 49 -14.02 -5.35 1.84
C PHE A 49 -13.45 -4.75 3.13
N PRO A 50 -13.23 -5.57 4.17
CA PRO A 50 -12.52 -5.10 5.35
C PRO A 50 -11.06 -4.80 4.97
N LEU A 51 -10.61 -3.61 5.34
CA LEU A 51 -9.20 -3.24 5.17
C LEU A 51 -8.42 -3.71 6.40
N SER A 52 -7.50 -4.62 6.19
CA SER A 52 -6.59 -5.10 7.22
C SER A 52 -5.15 -4.97 6.74
N SER A 53 -4.27 -4.55 7.63
CA SER A 53 -2.84 -4.64 7.39
C SER A 53 -2.28 -5.86 8.10
N HIS A 54 -1.46 -6.62 7.44
CA HIS A 54 -0.75 -7.75 8.03
C HIS A 54 0.65 -7.90 7.43
N HIS A 55 1.50 -8.51 8.21
CA HIS A 55 2.87 -8.77 7.84
C HIS A 55 3.31 -10.12 8.41
N LEU A 56 3.69 -11.06 7.55
CA LEU A 56 4.12 -12.37 7.99
C LEU A 56 5.46 -12.30 8.73
N LYS A 57 5.60 -13.12 9.77
CA LYS A 57 6.87 -13.26 10.49
C LYS A 57 7.98 -13.85 9.61
N SER A 58 7.64 -14.68 8.65
CA SER A 58 8.58 -15.24 7.67
C SER A 58 7.95 -15.26 6.28
N TYR A 59 8.73 -14.86 5.28
CA TYR A 59 8.32 -14.89 3.86
C TYR A 59 8.68 -16.21 3.17
N MET A 60 9.31 -17.13 3.88
CA MET A 60 9.71 -18.41 3.32
C MET A 60 9.60 -19.53 4.34
N LYS A 61 9.40 -20.72 3.83
CA LYS A 61 9.68 -22.03 4.43
C LYS A 61 10.50 -22.84 3.46
N GLU A 62 10.94 -24.03 3.87
CA GLU A 62 11.67 -24.93 2.98
C GLU A 62 10.85 -25.23 1.70
N GLY A 63 11.41 -24.92 0.56
CA GLY A 63 10.78 -25.11 -0.76
C GLY A 63 9.66 -24.14 -1.12
N VAL A 64 9.29 -23.18 -0.24
CA VAL A 64 8.15 -22.28 -0.45
C VAL A 64 8.52 -20.85 -0.10
N VAL A 65 8.09 -19.90 -0.94
CA VAL A 65 8.11 -18.45 -0.66
C VAL A 65 6.73 -17.85 -0.83
N VAL A 66 6.49 -16.75 -0.14
CA VAL A 66 5.23 -15.97 -0.20
C VAL A 66 5.56 -14.58 -0.76
N VAL A 67 4.71 -14.09 -1.65
CA VAL A 67 4.87 -12.81 -2.33
C VAL A 67 3.58 -11.98 -2.26
N GLY A 68 3.69 -10.66 -2.41
CA GLY A 68 2.55 -9.75 -2.47
C GLY A 68 1.70 -9.77 -1.21
N ASP A 69 0.40 -9.58 -1.38
CA ASP A 69 -0.57 -9.49 -0.27
C ASP A 69 -0.60 -10.73 0.62
N ALA A 70 -0.20 -11.91 0.11
CA ALA A 70 -0.06 -13.10 0.94
C ALA A 70 1.07 -12.99 1.98
N ALA A 71 2.10 -12.20 1.69
CA ALA A 71 3.23 -11.95 2.60
C ALA A 71 3.00 -10.71 3.49
N HIS A 72 2.44 -9.66 2.90
CA HIS A 72 2.19 -8.38 3.55
C HIS A 72 1.04 -7.64 2.89
N SER A 73 0.13 -7.14 3.66
CA SER A 73 -0.93 -6.26 3.19
C SER A 73 -0.77 -4.89 3.84
N LEU A 74 -0.60 -3.87 3.02
CA LEU A 74 -0.47 -2.49 3.47
C LEU A 74 -1.84 -1.83 3.55
N HIS A 75 -1.96 -0.86 4.46
CA HIS A 75 -3.11 0.04 4.45
C HIS A 75 -3.16 0.77 3.09
N PRO A 76 -4.31 0.80 2.39
CA PRO A 76 -4.42 1.25 0.99
C PRO A 76 -4.22 2.76 0.79
N LEU A 77 -3.76 3.49 1.80
CA LEU A 77 -3.53 4.94 1.77
C LEU A 77 -2.69 5.42 0.58
N ALA A 78 -1.79 4.58 0.09
CA ALA A 78 -0.88 4.96 -0.99
C ALA A 78 -1.15 4.23 -2.32
N GLY A 79 -2.11 3.30 -2.37
CA GLY A 79 -2.36 2.48 -3.57
C GLY A 79 -1.17 1.60 -3.99
N GLN A 80 -0.19 1.38 -3.10
CA GLN A 80 1.10 0.76 -3.43
C GLN A 80 1.14 -0.76 -3.27
N GLY A 81 0.05 -1.41 -2.83
CA GLY A 81 0.04 -2.86 -2.60
C GLY A 81 0.50 -3.65 -3.82
N ILE A 82 -0.04 -3.35 -5.00
CA ILE A 82 0.34 -4.00 -6.25
C ILE A 82 1.81 -3.76 -6.58
N ASN A 83 2.31 -2.54 -6.42
CA ASN A 83 3.70 -2.20 -6.72
C ASN A 83 4.69 -2.95 -5.83
N LEU A 84 4.33 -3.14 -4.56
CA LEU A 84 5.13 -3.94 -3.64
C LEU A 84 5.11 -5.42 -4.02
N GLY A 85 3.97 -5.95 -4.47
CA GLY A 85 3.86 -7.31 -4.98
C GLY A 85 4.70 -7.54 -6.23
N PHE A 86 4.72 -6.61 -7.18
CA PHE A 86 5.62 -6.67 -8.34
C PHE A 86 7.10 -6.60 -7.92
N SER A 87 7.43 -5.75 -6.98
CA SER A 87 8.80 -5.66 -6.45
C SER A 87 9.24 -6.94 -5.72
N ASP A 88 8.29 -7.64 -5.07
CA ASP A 88 8.58 -8.98 -4.52
C ASP A 88 8.94 -9.97 -5.63
N ALA A 89 8.15 -10.00 -6.70
CA ALA A 89 8.38 -10.88 -7.84
C ALA A 89 9.72 -10.59 -8.52
N ASP A 90 10.05 -9.32 -8.73
CA ASP A 90 11.32 -8.90 -9.35
C ASP A 90 12.52 -9.38 -8.53
N ILE A 91 12.51 -9.14 -7.23
CA ILE A 91 13.61 -9.55 -6.34
C ILE A 91 13.69 -11.07 -6.24
N LEU A 92 12.56 -11.77 -6.20
CA LEU A 92 12.55 -13.23 -6.25
C LEU A 92 13.20 -13.73 -7.55
N CYS A 93 12.82 -13.17 -8.69
CA CYS A 93 13.41 -13.51 -9.98
C CYS A 93 14.93 -13.26 -10.00
N GLU A 94 15.40 -12.12 -9.50
CA GLU A 94 16.85 -11.83 -9.38
C GLU A 94 17.59 -12.92 -8.59
N GLU A 95 17.08 -13.29 -7.41
CA GLU A 95 17.71 -14.30 -6.56
C GLU A 95 17.72 -15.69 -7.25
N LEU A 96 16.61 -16.09 -7.89
CA LEU A 96 16.50 -17.37 -8.59
C LEU A 96 17.43 -17.42 -9.81
N ILE A 97 17.48 -16.37 -10.62
CA ILE A 97 18.36 -16.27 -11.80
C ILE A 97 19.84 -16.27 -11.36
N SER A 98 20.17 -15.53 -10.29
CA SER A 98 21.53 -15.51 -9.75
C SER A 98 21.95 -16.91 -9.24
N ALA A 99 21.05 -17.60 -8.55
CA ALA A 99 21.28 -18.95 -8.08
C ALA A 99 21.51 -19.93 -9.24
N TYR A 100 20.64 -19.89 -10.25
CA TYR A 100 20.75 -20.74 -11.45
C TYR A 100 22.08 -20.53 -12.17
N LYS A 101 22.49 -19.27 -12.40
CA LYS A 101 23.77 -18.94 -13.05
C LYS A 101 24.98 -19.44 -12.26
N LYS A 102 24.86 -19.57 -10.95
CA LYS A 102 25.92 -20.08 -10.05
C LYS A 102 25.86 -21.61 -9.85
N GLY A 103 24.95 -22.30 -10.50
CA GLY A 103 24.74 -23.74 -10.36
C GLY A 103 24.12 -24.16 -9.02
N TYR A 104 23.49 -23.24 -8.29
CA TYR A 104 22.79 -23.56 -7.05
C TYR A 104 21.36 -24.04 -7.36
N SER A 105 20.84 -24.92 -6.52
CA SER A 105 19.43 -25.30 -6.58
C SER A 105 18.55 -24.09 -6.21
N ILE A 106 17.60 -23.75 -7.09
CA ILE A 106 16.69 -22.60 -6.91
C ILE A 106 15.76 -22.74 -5.70
N ASN A 107 15.47 -23.96 -5.26
CA ASN A 107 14.66 -24.25 -4.07
C ASN A 107 15.49 -24.36 -2.79
N SER A 108 16.82 -24.11 -2.86
CA SER A 108 17.67 -24.21 -1.67
C SER A 108 17.27 -23.16 -0.62
N TYR A 109 17.32 -23.57 0.63
CA TYR A 109 17.02 -22.70 1.77
C TYR A 109 17.80 -21.37 1.73
N ARG A 110 19.06 -21.41 1.28
CA ARG A 110 19.91 -20.21 1.19
C ARG A 110 19.36 -19.19 0.21
N VAL A 111 18.90 -19.64 -0.97
CA VAL A 111 18.38 -18.76 -2.03
C VAL A 111 17.06 -18.13 -1.57
N LEU A 112 16.14 -18.95 -1.06
CA LEU A 112 14.85 -18.47 -0.59
C LEU A 112 14.98 -17.54 0.63
N LYS A 113 15.96 -17.81 1.51
CA LYS A 113 16.27 -16.94 2.66
C LYS A 113 16.82 -15.58 2.21
N SER A 114 17.65 -15.53 1.15
CA SER A 114 18.15 -14.27 0.60
C SER A 114 17.01 -13.37 0.16
N TYR A 115 16.07 -13.89 -0.63
CA TYR A 115 14.85 -13.20 -1.00
C TYR A 115 14.08 -12.71 0.24
N ALA A 116 13.78 -13.63 1.17
CA ALA A 116 12.98 -13.31 2.34
C ALA A 116 13.59 -12.19 3.20
N LEU A 117 14.90 -12.17 3.38
CA LEU A 117 15.60 -11.12 4.13
C LEU A 117 15.55 -9.77 3.43
N ARG A 118 15.84 -9.74 2.12
CA ARG A 118 15.79 -8.49 1.33
C ARG A 118 14.41 -7.86 1.37
N ARG A 119 13.36 -8.65 1.11
CA ARG A 119 12.00 -8.13 1.04
C ARG A 119 11.42 -7.77 2.37
N LYS A 120 11.62 -8.61 3.38
CA LYS A 120 11.09 -8.36 4.72
C LYS A 120 11.59 -7.05 5.29
N SER A 121 12.89 -6.78 5.19
CA SER A 121 13.47 -5.52 5.70
C SER A 121 12.89 -4.29 5.01
N MET A 122 12.74 -4.33 3.68
CA MET A 122 12.16 -3.21 2.92
C MET A 122 10.68 -3.00 3.25
N ASN A 123 9.93 -4.09 3.34
CA ASN A 123 8.50 -4.02 3.64
C ASN A 123 8.24 -3.55 5.09
N GLU A 124 9.06 -3.96 6.06
CA GLU A 124 8.98 -3.45 7.44
C GLU A 124 9.23 -1.94 7.52
N ILE A 125 10.20 -1.42 6.77
CA ILE A 125 10.46 0.01 6.71
C ILE A 125 9.24 0.74 6.12
N MET A 126 8.68 0.22 5.03
CA MET A 126 7.52 0.82 4.38
C MET A 126 6.29 0.80 5.30
N LEU A 127 6.01 -0.32 5.98
CA LEU A 127 4.93 -0.44 6.95
C LEU A 127 5.06 0.60 8.06
N LYS A 128 6.25 0.67 8.69
CA LYS A 128 6.51 1.65 9.75
C LYS A 128 6.39 3.10 9.25
N ALA A 129 6.80 3.37 8.03
CA ALA A 129 6.62 4.69 7.43
C ALA A 129 5.14 5.02 7.25
N MET A 130 4.33 4.08 6.74
CA MET A 130 2.88 4.27 6.58
C MET A 130 2.17 4.47 7.93
N ASP A 131 2.48 3.65 8.92
CA ASP A 131 1.94 3.80 10.28
C ASP A 131 2.33 5.15 10.88
N GLY A 132 3.57 5.58 10.66
CA GLY A 132 4.05 6.91 11.04
C GLY A 132 3.25 8.03 10.36
N PHE A 133 2.97 7.91 9.07
CA PHE A 133 2.12 8.88 8.35
C PHE A 133 0.70 8.91 8.91
N VAL A 134 0.07 7.75 9.11
CA VAL A 134 -1.28 7.66 9.69
C VAL A 134 -1.32 8.36 11.06
N SER A 135 -0.35 8.06 11.92
CA SER A 135 -0.25 8.66 13.25
C SER A 135 -0.03 10.17 13.19
N LEU A 136 0.87 10.63 12.31
CA LEU A 136 1.23 12.04 12.16
C LEU A 136 0.07 12.87 11.62
N PHE A 137 -0.65 12.34 10.63
CA PHE A 137 -1.75 13.06 9.98
C PHE A 137 -3.09 12.90 10.70
N GLY A 138 -3.29 11.77 11.39
CA GLY A 138 -4.49 11.50 12.20
C GLY A 138 -4.48 12.20 13.58
N SER A 139 -3.34 12.75 14.02
CA SER A 139 -3.24 13.37 15.33
C SER A 139 -3.90 14.75 15.37
N SER A 140 -4.78 14.94 16.36
CA SER A 140 -5.39 16.24 16.71
C SER A 140 -4.51 17.10 17.63
N ASN A 141 -3.38 16.57 18.14
CA ASN A 141 -2.48 17.26 19.04
C ASN A 141 -1.83 18.47 18.35
N ILE A 142 -1.92 19.65 18.98
CA ILE A 142 -1.43 20.91 18.41
C ILE A 142 0.09 20.88 18.13
N TYR A 143 0.88 20.26 19.02
CA TYR A 143 2.33 20.17 18.86
C TYR A 143 2.71 19.30 17.67
N ILE A 144 2.01 18.18 17.47
CA ILE A 144 2.21 17.29 16.33
C ILE A 144 1.82 18.01 15.03
N ARG A 145 0.75 18.80 15.04
CA ARG A 145 0.34 19.60 13.87
C ARG A 145 1.38 20.65 13.49
N ILE A 146 1.97 21.35 14.46
CA ILE A 146 3.04 22.32 14.22
C ILE A 146 4.27 21.63 13.67
N LEU A 147 4.72 20.53 14.30
CA LEU A 147 5.86 19.74 13.86
C LEU A 147 5.66 19.20 12.43
N ARG A 148 4.47 18.70 12.13
CA ARG A 148 4.10 18.23 10.78
C ARG A 148 4.22 19.33 9.74
N ASN A 149 3.66 20.50 10.01
CA ASN A 149 3.67 21.62 9.07
C ASN A 149 5.10 22.12 8.82
N PHE A 150 5.91 22.19 9.88
CA PHE A 150 7.33 22.54 9.76
C PHE A 150 8.10 21.47 8.96
N GLY A 151 7.87 20.20 9.28
CA GLY A 151 8.46 19.06 8.57
C GLY A 151 8.11 19.03 7.09
N LEU A 152 6.85 19.27 6.74
CA LEU A 152 6.41 19.34 5.33
C LEU A 152 7.07 20.50 4.57
N THR A 153 7.21 21.66 5.22
CA THR A 153 7.88 22.81 4.63
C THR A 153 9.36 22.52 4.38
N PHE A 154 10.05 21.90 5.34
CA PHE A 154 11.43 21.46 5.19
C PHE A 154 11.58 20.41 4.09
N PHE A 155 10.71 19.39 4.09
CA PHE A 155 10.68 18.33 3.09
C PHE A 155 10.50 18.89 1.67
N ASN A 156 9.61 19.87 1.51
CA ASN A 156 9.34 20.47 0.20
C ASN A 156 10.55 21.28 -0.33
N LYS A 157 11.38 21.82 0.55
CA LYS A 157 12.62 22.53 0.18
C LYS A 157 13.79 21.61 -0.12
N THR A 158 13.72 20.34 0.28
CA THR A 158 14.85 19.39 0.19
C THR A 158 14.64 18.45 -1.00
N LEU A 159 15.10 18.85 -2.17
CA LEU A 159 14.98 18.11 -3.43
C LEU A 159 15.45 16.65 -3.35
N PHE A 160 16.56 16.40 -2.63
CA PHE A 160 17.15 15.06 -2.49
C PHE A 160 16.19 14.07 -1.78
N ILE A 161 15.60 14.49 -0.67
CA ILE A 161 14.66 13.66 0.09
C ILE A 161 13.40 13.40 -0.75
N LYS A 162 12.91 14.41 -1.44
CA LYS A 162 11.74 14.30 -2.33
C LYS A 162 12.01 13.31 -3.47
N ALA A 163 13.17 13.41 -4.12
CA ALA A 163 13.57 12.50 -5.20
C ALA A 163 13.68 11.05 -4.71
N PHE A 164 14.24 10.81 -3.53
CA PHE A 164 14.32 9.49 -2.92
C PHE A 164 12.92 8.85 -2.77
N PHE A 165 11.96 9.58 -2.19
CA PHE A 165 10.61 9.07 -2.01
C PHE A 165 9.86 8.86 -3.33
N ILE A 166 10.02 9.77 -4.30
CA ILE A 166 9.40 9.64 -5.63
C ILE A 166 9.94 8.41 -6.34
N ASN A 167 11.26 8.21 -6.37
CA ASN A 167 11.88 7.05 -7.02
C ASN A 167 11.44 5.74 -6.36
N HIS A 168 11.32 5.74 -5.05
CA HIS A 168 10.86 4.56 -4.32
C HIS A 168 9.37 4.26 -4.58
N ALA A 169 8.53 5.27 -4.62
CA ALA A 169 7.09 5.14 -4.90
C ALA A 169 6.80 4.75 -6.36
N SER A 170 7.65 5.17 -7.31
CA SER A 170 7.51 4.83 -8.73
C SER A 170 8.12 3.49 -9.13
N GLY A 171 8.65 2.71 -8.17
CA GLY A 171 9.28 1.42 -8.44
C GLY A 171 10.65 1.51 -9.14
N ASN A 172 11.20 2.70 -9.30
CA ASN A 172 12.53 2.92 -9.88
C ASN A 172 13.61 2.62 -8.83
N HIS A 173 13.92 1.33 -8.65
CA HIS A 173 14.97 0.84 -7.73
C HIS A 173 16.38 0.83 -8.34
N LYS A 174 16.61 1.51 -9.45
CA LYS A 174 17.97 1.69 -9.96
C LYS A 174 18.65 2.77 -9.13
N LEU A 175 19.38 2.32 -8.12
CA LEU A 175 20.52 3.04 -7.54
C LEU A 175 21.74 2.84 -8.40
#